data_0ba5ecf111e18d3ae377ddb8082b8294
#
_entry.id   0ba5ecf111e18d3ae377ddb8082b8294
#
_cell.length_a   1.000
_cell.length_b   1.000
_cell.length_c   1.000
_cell.angle_alpha   90.00
_cell.angle_beta   90.00
_cell.angle_gamma   90.00
#
_symmetry.space_group_name_H-M   'P 1'
#
loop_
_entity.id
_entity.type
_entity.pdbx_description
1 polymer ?
#
loop_
_entity_poly.entity_id
_entity_poly.type
_entity_poly.pdbx_seq_one_letter_code
_entity_poly.pdbx_strand_id
1 'polypeptide(L)'
;IYADITFLGVLFSLLIPIVLSFFVLTLSCVLGWVVALISSKIKNKSFITVILSLAFIAAYYYFYMQAYEMLLELVANVEKIGDGVKNILYLFYHMGLAAEGNVVSMLFFTAVIAVLFAVVYFVLTRTFIKIATTNKGSAKSKKKTSISKESKVSTMDKALLFKERKRFTSSANYMMNCGLGTVFILVVAVALIIGGDAFSEALHQVFGQKEGFLLLIMTASVVTLSCMNDITAPSVSLEGKSMWLLQSLPVDPWKVLWAKIRLHWYITSIPSIVLLLVCKFVFGLDSLEWLVMFAVTILFIMFMAEFGLIMNLLKPNLDWTNEVIPI
;
A
#
# COMPACT_ATOMS: atom_id res chain seq x y z
N ILE A 1 -23.30 33.09 4.57
CA ILE A 1 -22.26 33.88 5.27
C ILE A 1 -21.34 34.37 4.17
N TYR A 2 -21.50 35.60 3.69
CA TYR A 2 -20.58 36.21 2.73
C TYR A 2 -19.51 36.91 3.57
N ALA A 3 -18.26 36.39 3.53
CA ALA A 3 -17.11 37.11 4.04
C ALA A 3 -16.83 38.28 3.12
N ASP A 4 -16.62 39.49 3.67
CA ASP A 4 -16.21 40.65 2.89
C ASP A 4 -14.85 40.34 2.25
N ILE A 5 -14.81 40.31 0.92
CA ILE A 5 -13.60 40.01 0.17
C ILE A 5 -12.66 41.21 0.30
N THR A 6 -11.68 41.10 1.19
CA THR A 6 -10.61 42.11 1.32
C THR A 6 -9.44 41.77 0.41
N PHE A 7 -8.72 42.76 -0.10
CA PHE A 7 -7.51 42.55 -0.89
C PHE A 7 -6.47 41.70 -0.15
N LEU A 8 -6.31 41.91 1.16
CA LEU A 8 -5.42 41.12 2.02
C LEU A 8 -5.92 39.66 2.15
N GLY A 9 -7.21 39.43 2.21
CA GLY A 9 -7.79 38.09 2.25
C GLY A 9 -7.48 37.28 0.99
N VAL A 10 -7.58 37.90 -0.19
CA VAL A 10 -7.21 37.26 -1.46
C VAL A 10 -5.70 36.92 -1.49
N LEU A 11 -4.85 37.88 -1.07
CA LEU A 11 -3.41 37.66 -1.03
C LEU A 11 -3.02 36.52 -0.07
N PHE A 12 -3.59 36.49 1.12
CA PHE A 12 -3.33 35.45 2.11
C PHE A 12 -3.87 34.09 1.69
N SER A 13 -5.02 34.05 1.03
CA SER A 13 -5.56 32.83 0.46
C SER A 13 -4.66 32.19 -0.60
N LEU A 14 -3.88 32.98 -1.33
CA LEU A 14 -2.85 32.49 -2.24
C LEU A 14 -1.57 32.02 -1.52
N LEU A 15 -1.25 32.60 -0.35
CA LEU A 15 -0.07 32.22 0.44
C LEU A 15 -0.33 30.98 1.35
N ILE A 16 -1.55 30.82 1.86
CA ILE A 16 -1.92 29.70 2.73
C ILE A 16 -1.56 28.33 2.15
N PRO A 17 -1.83 27.99 0.87
CA PRO A 17 -1.44 26.70 0.29
C PRO A 17 0.06 26.46 0.32
N ILE A 18 0.88 27.51 0.16
CA ILE A 18 2.33 27.42 0.21
C ILE A 18 2.78 27.06 1.63
N VAL A 19 2.26 27.77 2.65
CA VAL A 19 2.57 27.52 4.06
C VAL A 19 2.06 26.12 4.48
N LEU A 20 0.87 25.73 4.02
CA LEU A 20 0.29 24.42 4.27
C LEU A 20 1.15 23.29 3.67
N SER A 21 1.77 23.52 2.51
CA SER A 21 2.72 22.58 1.90
C SER A 21 3.93 22.30 2.80
N PHE A 22 4.44 23.29 3.49
CA PHE A 22 5.50 23.11 4.50
C PHE A 22 5.01 22.32 5.71
N PHE A 23 3.77 22.50 6.13
CA PHE A 23 3.18 21.71 7.20
C PHE A 23 3.06 20.22 6.82
N VAL A 24 2.54 19.92 5.63
CA VAL A 24 2.44 18.56 5.09
C VAL A 24 3.83 17.93 4.95
N LEU A 25 4.82 18.69 4.43
CA LEU A 25 6.20 18.23 4.34
C LEU A 25 6.77 17.88 5.73
N THR A 26 6.51 18.71 6.73
CA THR A 26 6.96 18.47 8.11
C THR A 26 6.37 17.20 8.68
N LEU A 27 5.06 16.98 8.52
CA LEU A 27 4.40 15.75 8.94
C LEU A 27 4.96 14.52 8.21
N SER A 28 5.17 14.60 6.91
CA SER A 28 5.75 13.52 6.11
C SER A 28 7.16 13.15 6.59
N CYS A 29 7.96 14.17 6.93
CA CYS A 29 9.31 13.97 7.48
C CYS A 29 9.28 13.28 8.85
N VAL A 30 8.37 13.67 9.74
CA VAL A 30 8.18 13.05 11.07
C VAL A 30 7.78 11.60 10.91
N LEU A 31 6.79 11.33 10.07
CA LEU A 31 6.31 9.97 9.82
C LEU A 31 7.41 9.08 9.21
N GLY A 32 8.12 9.60 8.21
CA GLY A 32 9.27 8.90 7.62
C GLY A 32 10.37 8.59 8.65
N TRP A 33 10.64 9.54 9.56
CA TRP A 33 11.59 9.34 10.65
C TRP A 33 11.16 8.27 11.64
N VAL A 34 9.89 8.27 12.06
CA VAL A 34 9.31 7.23 12.94
C VAL A 34 9.40 5.85 12.30
N VAL A 35 9.03 5.73 11.03
CA VAL A 35 9.14 4.48 10.26
C VAL A 35 10.60 4.02 10.19
N ALA A 36 11.55 4.92 9.94
CA ALA A 36 12.97 4.61 9.88
C ALA A 36 13.52 4.13 11.23
N LEU A 37 13.10 4.75 12.35
CA LEU A 37 13.49 4.35 13.70
C LEU A 37 12.98 2.93 14.03
N ILE A 38 11.72 2.66 13.77
CA ILE A 38 11.10 1.34 14.02
C ILE A 38 11.79 0.29 13.15
N SER A 39 11.93 0.58 11.86
CA SER A 39 12.56 -0.31 10.89
C SER A 39 14.04 -0.60 11.19
N SER A 40 14.77 0.33 11.82
CA SER A 40 16.19 0.14 12.16
C SER A 40 16.44 -0.92 13.24
N LYS A 41 15.45 -1.17 14.11
CA LYS A 41 15.57 -2.10 15.26
C LYS A 41 15.17 -3.55 14.92
N ILE A 42 14.69 -3.82 13.71
CA ILE A 42 14.02 -5.09 13.41
C ILE A 42 14.75 -5.90 12.35
N LYS A 43 14.82 -7.24 12.55
CA LYS A 43 15.55 -8.16 11.66
C LYS A 43 14.95 -8.30 10.26
N ASN A 44 13.61 -8.29 10.14
CA ASN A 44 12.88 -8.39 8.87
C ASN A 44 12.30 -7.02 8.49
N LYS A 45 13.16 -6.11 8.07
CA LYS A 45 12.80 -4.71 7.77
C LYS A 45 11.67 -4.60 6.77
N SER A 46 11.71 -5.35 5.67
CA SER A 46 10.73 -5.26 4.59
C SER A 46 9.31 -5.65 5.03
N PHE A 47 9.17 -6.77 5.74
CA PHE A 47 7.85 -7.25 6.18
C PHE A 47 7.18 -6.28 7.18
N ILE A 48 7.97 -5.70 8.07
CA ILE A 48 7.43 -4.75 9.05
C ILE A 48 7.14 -3.39 8.43
N THR A 49 7.94 -2.95 7.47
CA THR A 49 7.60 -1.75 6.69
C THR A 49 6.23 -1.92 6.02
N VAL A 50 5.95 -3.09 5.45
CA VAL A 50 4.64 -3.39 4.85
C VAL A 50 3.52 -3.35 5.89
N ILE A 51 3.67 -4.04 7.03
CA ILE A 51 2.67 -4.01 8.11
C ILE A 51 2.42 -2.59 8.61
N LEU A 52 3.48 -1.82 8.82
CA LEU A 52 3.37 -0.45 9.30
C LEU A 52 2.70 0.47 8.28
N SER A 53 3.01 0.30 6.99
CA SER A 53 2.34 1.03 5.91
C SER A 53 0.86 0.68 5.82
N LEU A 54 0.50 -0.59 5.95
CA LEU A 54 -0.91 -1.03 5.96
C LEU A 54 -1.66 -0.52 7.20
N ALA A 55 -1.03 -0.55 8.37
CA ALA A 55 -1.60 0.01 9.59
C ALA A 55 -1.83 1.53 9.46
N PHE A 56 -0.90 2.22 8.79
CA PHE A 56 -1.04 3.66 8.52
C PHE A 56 -2.18 3.94 7.53
N ILE A 57 -2.32 3.15 6.47
CA ILE A 57 -3.44 3.26 5.52
C ILE A 57 -4.77 3.00 6.24
N ALA A 58 -4.84 1.96 7.08
CA ALA A 58 -6.05 1.65 7.85
C ALA A 58 -6.41 2.79 8.83
N ALA A 59 -5.43 3.35 9.54
CA ALA A 59 -5.62 4.49 10.41
C ALA A 59 -6.09 5.74 9.63
N TYR A 60 -5.49 6.00 8.45
CA TYR A 60 -5.91 7.08 7.58
C TYR A 60 -7.39 6.95 7.17
N TYR A 61 -7.83 5.78 6.72
CA TYR A 61 -9.22 5.55 6.36
C TYR A 61 -10.17 5.66 7.55
N TYR A 62 -9.76 5.18 8.73
CA TYR A 62 -10.54 5.33 9.96
C TYR A 62 -10.75 6.81 10.30
N PHE A 63 -9.69 7.61 10.31
CA PHE A 63 -9.80 9.05 10.54
C PHE A 63 -10.57 9.78 9.44
N TYR A 64 -10.42 9.36 8.19
CA TYR A 64 -11.18 9.92 7.08
C TYR A 64 -12.70 9.71 7.24
N MET A 65 -13.11 8.50 7.65
CA MET A 65 -14.53 8.21 7.91
C MET A 65 -15.08 9.02 9.08
N GLN A 66 -14.31 9.14 10.16
CA GLN A 66 -14.69 9.99 11.31
C GLN A 66 -14.77 11.47 10.91
N ALA A 67 -13.85 11.95 10.11
CA ALA A 67 -13.87 13.33 9.62
C ALA A 67 -15.08 13.59 8.71
N TYR A 68 -15.51 12.61 7.92
CA TYR A 68 -16.71 12.73 7.08
C TYR A 68 -17.99 12.84 7.94
N GLU A 69 -18.15 12.03 8.97
CA GLU A 69 -19.26 12.12 9.92
C GLU A 69 -19.26 13.47 10.64
N MET A 70 -18.10 13.93 11.13
CA MET A 70 -17.95 15.26 11.71
C MET A 70 -18.34 16.38 10.73
N LEU A 71 -17.98 16.26 9.46
CA LEU A 71 -18.37 17.24 8.43
C LEU A 71 -19.89 17.29 8.21
N LEU A 72 -20.58 16.16 8.23
CA LEU A 72 -22.04 16.12 8.12
C LEU A 72 -22.72 16.76 9.35
N GLU A 73 -22.20 16.53 10.56
CA GLU A 73 -22.66 17.19 11.78
C GLU A 73 -22.35 18.69 11.76
N LEU A 74 -21.21 19.09 11.19
CA LEU A 74 -20.80 20.49 10.97
C LEU A 74 -21.83 21.26 10.14
N VAL A 75 -22.27 20.68 9.03
CA VAL A 75 -23.27 21.30 8.16
C VAL A 75 -24.62 21.45 8.87
N ALA A 76 -24.95 20.51 9.76
CA ALA A 76 -26.20 20.52 10.51
C ALA A 76 -26.22 21.47 11.74
N ASN A 77 -25.05 21.75 12.35
CA ASN A 77 -24.93 22.47 13.62
C ASN A 77 -23.79 23.51 13.65
N VAL A 78 -23.78 24.46 12.71
CA VAL A 78 -22.68 25.44 12.51
C VAL A 78 -22.31 26.23 13.77
N GLU A 79 -23.28 26.56 14.63
CA GLU A 79 -23.06 27.40 15.85
C GLU A 79 -22.31 26.65 16.98
N LYS A 80 -22.60 25.37 17.19
CA LYS A 80 -21.93 24.56 18.25
C LYS A 80 -20.48 24.24 17.96
N ILE A 81 -20.06 24.28 16.70
CA ILE A 81 -18.77 23.81 16.27
C ILE A 81 -17.73 24.92 16.19
N GLY A 82 -18.14 26.18 16.05
CA GLY A 82 -17.24 27.33 16.12
C GLY A 82 -16.36 27.30 17.38
N ASP A 83 -16.94 26.96 18.52
CA ASP A 83 -16.21 26.84 19.80
C ASP A 83 -15.38 25.56 19.90
N GLY A 84 -15.81 24.45 19.30
CA GLY A 84 -15.04 23.18 19.23
C GLY A 84 -13.81 23.29 18.35
N VAL A 85 -13.95 23.87 17.16
CA VAL A 85 -12.83 24.10 16.23
C VAL A 85 -11.82 25.08 16.84
N LYS A 86 -12.29 26.12 17.54
CA LYS A 86 -11.45 27.07 18.22
C LYS A 86 -10.58 26.44 19.32
N ASN A 87 -11.09 25.44 20.03
CA ASN A 87 -10.37 24.78 21.12
C ASN A 87 -9.48 23.61 20.67
N ILE A 88 -9.92 22.79 19.72
CA ILE A 88 -9.22 21.57 19.30
C ILE A 88 -8.30 21.81 18.10
N LEU A 89 -8.73 22.63 17.15
CA LEU A 89 -8.03 22.92 15.91
C LEU A 89 -7.56 24.38 15.83
N TYR A 90 -7.02 24.89 16.92
CA TYR A 90 -6.61 26.30 17.07
C TYR A 90 -5.75 26.81 15.90
N LEU A 91 -4.85 25.98 15.38
CA LEU A 91 -4.02 26.32 14.23
C LEU A 91 -4.86 26.55 12.95
N PHE A 92 -5.85 25.69 12.70
CA PHE A 92 -6.74 25.81 11.53
C PHE A 92 -7.77 26.93 11.68
N TYR A 93 -8.16 27.25 12.91
CA TYR A 93 -8.97 28.44 13.20
C TYR A 93 -8.24 29.72 12.77
N HIS A 94 -6.96 29.87 13.12
CA HIS A 94 -6.13 31.01 12.67
C HIS A 94 -5.89 31.01 11.17
N MET A 95 -5.83 29.82 10.53
CA MET A 95 -5.79 29.74 9.07
C MET A 95 -7.06 30.31 8.42
N GLY A 96 -8.25 30.02 8.99
CA GLY A 96 -9.53 30.61 8.55
C GLY A 96 -9.54 32.13 8.69
N LEU A 97 -9.18 32.66 9.87
CA LEU A 97 -9.10 34.11 10.10
C LEU A 97 -8.07 34.81 9.18
N ALA A 98 -6.97 34.12 8.86
CA ALA A 98 -5.99 34.64 7.90
C ALA A 98 -6.59 34.75 6.48
N ALA A 99 -7.43 33.77 6.07
CA ALA A 99 -8.14 33.84 4.80
C ALA A 99 -9.12 35.02 4.71
N GLU A 100 -9.66 35.49 5.84
CA GLU A 100 -10.48 36.70 5.93
C GLU A 100 -9.65 38.02 5.87
N GLY A 101 -8.31 37.91 5.91
CA GLY A 101 -7.39 39.05 5.82
C GLY A 101 -6.80 39.52 7.15
N ASN A 102 -6.93 38.72 8.24
CA ASN A 102 -6.35 39.03 9.53
C ASN A 102 -4.83 38.80 9.52
N VAL A 103 -4.05 39.87 9.57
CA VAL A 103 -2.58 39.84 9.51
C VAL A 103 -1.97 39.10 10.71
N VAL A 104 -2.53 39.31 11.91
CA VAL A 104 -2.03 38.67 13.15
C VAL A 104 -2.18 37.15 13.07
N SER A 105 -3.33 36.68 12.58
CA SER A 105 -3.62 35.26 12.41
C SER A 105 -2.73 34.62 11.33
N MET A 106 -2.44 35.34 10.24
CA MET A 106 -1.51 34.89 9.20
C MET A 106 -0.08 34.75 9.72
N LEU A 107 0.38 35.74 10.50
CA LEU A 107 1.70 35.69 11.13
C LEU A 107 1.80 34.55 12.14
N PHE A 108 0.79 34.36 12.97
CA PHE A 108 0.75 33.26 13.95
C PHE A 108 0.78 31.90 13.25
N PHE A 109 -0.06 31.69 12.26
CA PHE A 109 -0.13 30.43 11.48
C PHE A 109 1.22 30.12 10.83
N THR A 110 1.82 31.10 10.16
CA THR A 110 3.12 30.95 9.49
C THR A 110 4.24 30.70 10.51
N ALA A 111 4.26 31.43 11.62
CA ALA A 111 5.28 31.28 12.66
C ALA A 111 5.25 29.89 13.31
N VAL A 112 4.07 29.36 13.63
CA VAL A 112 3.93 28.02 14.21
C VAL A 112 4.46 26.97 13.26
N ILE A 113 4.11 27.04 11.97
CA ILE A 113 4.58 26.08 10.97
C ILE A 113 6.09 26.20 10.76
N ALA A 114 6.64 27.43 10.72
CA ALA A 114 8.08 27.64 10.59
C ALA A 114 8.86 27.07 11.78
N VAL A 115 8.35 27.23 13.00
CA VAL A 115 8.95 26.66 14.22
C VAL A 115 8.90 25.13 14.18
N LEU A 116 7.75 24.55 13.83
CA LEU A 116 7.63 23.08 13.69
C LEU A 116 8.60 22.53 12.64
N PHE A 117 8.70 23.20 11.49
CA PHE A 117 9.63 22.82 10.43
C PHE A 117 11.09 22.91 10.91
N ALA A 118 11.46 24.01 11.57
CA ALA A 118 12.81 24.19 12.11
C ALA A 118 13.16 23.10 13.14
N VAL A 119 12.26 22.78 14.06
CA VAL A 119 12.46 21.71 15.06
C VAL A 119 12.69 20.36 14.37
N VAL A 120 11.82 20.01 13.42
CA VAL A 120 11.94 18.74 12.68
C VAL A 120 13.24 18.72 11.87
N TYR A 121 13.59 19.80 11.21
CA TYR A 121 14.86 19.93 10.48
C TYR A 121 16.08 19.69 11.40
N PHE A 122 16.11 20.32 12.58
CA PHE A 122 17.21 20.12 13.53
C PHE A 122 17.27 18.67 14.05
N VAL A 123 16.15 18.07 14.37
CA VAL A 123 16.10 16.67 14.84
C VAL A 123 16.57 15.73 13.74
N LEU A 124 16.09 15.91 12.52
CA LEU A 124 16.48 15.07 11.38
C LEU A 124 17.96 15.22 11.04
N THR A 125 18.50 16.43 11.03
CA THR A 125 19.92 16.66 10.72
C THR A 125 20.85 15.96 11.71
N ARG A 126 20.49 15.95 12.99
CA ARG A 126 21.28 15.28 14.02
C ARG A 126 21.12 13.75 14.03
N THR A 127 19.93 13.27 13.67
CA THR A 127 19.62 11.82 13.71
C THR A 127 19.87 11.11 12.40
N PHE A 128 19.87 11.83 11.28
CA PHE A 128 20.03 11.27 9.93
C PHE A 128 21.33 10.48 9.77
N ILE A 129 22.47 11.06 10.19
CA ILE A 129 23.78 10.40 10.09
C ILE A 129 23.77 9.10 10.91
N LYS A 130 23.20 9.11 12.13
CA LYS A 130 23.10 7.95 13.00
C LYS A 130 22.23 6.85 12.39
N ILE A 131 21.11 7.18 11.80
CA ILE A 131 20.21 6.23 11.14
C ILE A 131 20.85 5.68 9.86
N ALA A 132 21.44 6.53 9.03
CA ALA A 132 22.08 6.16 7.78
C ALA A 132 23.32 5.26 8.00
N THR A 133 24.10 5.52 9.04
CA THR A 133 25.28 4.72 9.38
C THR A 133 24.92 3.42 10.09
N THR A 134 23.87 3.40 10.93
CA THR A 134 23.38 2.18 11.58
C THR A 134 22.83 1.18 10.54
N ASN A 135 22.21 1.66 9.49
CA ASN A 135 21.75 0.80 8.39
C ASN A 135 22.90 0.13 7.61
N LYS A 136 24.08 0.77 7.51
CA LYS A 136 25.27 0.16 6.90
C LYS A 136 25.95 -0.87 7.83
N GLY A 137 25.83 -0.72 9.16
CA GLY A 137 26.38 -1.64 10.14
C GLY A 137 25.62 -2.96 10.28
N SER A 138 24.34 -3.00 9.94
CA SER A 138 23.50 -4.21 10.02
C SER A 138 23.85 -5.28 8.97
N ALA A 139 24.58 -4.92 7.92
CA ALA A 139 25.10 -5.87 6.93
C ALA A 139 26.29 -6.70 7.46
N LYS A 140 26.88 -6.33 8.60
CA LYS A 140 27.95 -7.07 9.28
C LYS A 140 27.46 -7.76 10.56
N SER A 141 26.26 -8.30 10.61
CA SER A 141 26.02 -9.43 11.50
C SER A 141 26.86 -10.59 10.96
N LYS A 142 28.04 -10.79 11.54
CA LYS A 142 28.76 -12.06 11.48
C LYS A 142 27.77 -13.14 11.94
N LYS A 143 26.95 -13.67 11.05
CA LYS A 143 26.53 -15.03 11.18
C LYS A 143 27.84 -15.79 11.24
N LYS A 144 28.24 -16.23 12.44
CA LYS A 144 29.09 -17.39 12.57
C LYS A 144 28.38 -18.46 11.74
N THR A 145 28.85 -18.62 10.53
CA THR A 145 28.47 -19.75 9.70
C THR A 145 28.97 -20.94 10.45
N SER A 146 28.13 -21.55 11.27
CA SER A 146 28.35 -22.91 11.70
C SER A 146 28.29 -23.72 10.40
N ILE A 147 29.45 -24.05 9.89
CA ILE A 147 29.71 -24.85 8.67
C ILE A 147 29.19 -26.29 8.87
N SER A 148 28.30 -26.54 9.80
CA SER A 148 27.84 -27.89 10.13
C SER A 148 26.31 -28.02 10.15
N LYS A 149 25.61 -27.40 9.18
CA LYS A 149 24.33 -27.97 8.72
C LYS A 149 24.60 -28.42 7.30
N GLU A 150 24.66 -29.73 7.08
CA GLU A 150 24.54 -30.34 5.78
C GLU A 150 23.44 -29.59 5.03
N SER A 151 23.83 -28.81 4.02
CA SER A 151 22.87 -28.13 3.19
C SER A 151 22.11 -29.22 2.45
N LYS A 152 20.88 -29.52 2.89
CA LYS A 152 20.01 -30.44 2.16
C LYS A 152 19.98 -29.96 0.71
N VAL A 153 20.52 -30.77 -0.19
CA VAL A 153 20.49 -30.50 -1.62
C VAL A 153 19.04 -30.31 -2.02
N SER A 154 18.66 -29.09 -2.33
CA SER A 154 17.32 -28.77 -2.80
C SER A 154 17.25 -29.06 -4.30
N THR A 155 16.11 -29.55 -4.79
CA THR A 155 15.90 -29.62 -6.24
C THR A 155 15.99 -28.22 -6.84
N MET A 156 16.48 -28.13 -8.09
CA MET A 156 16.67 -26.87 -8.81
C MET A 156 15.39 -25.99 -8.79
N ASP A 157 14.23 -26.60 -9.04
CA ASP A 157 12.94 -25.89 -9.05
C ASP A 157 12.59 -25.26 -7.70
N LYS A 158 12.87 -25.97 -6.60
CA LYS A 158 12.67 -25.42 -5.24
C LYS A 158 13.66 -24.30 -4.94
N ALA A 159 14.91 -24.41 -5.40
CA ALA A 159 15.91 -23.38 -5.21
C ALA A 159 15.56 -22.10 -5.97
N LEU A 160 15.09 -22.21 -7.21
CA LEU A 160 14.63 -21.08 -8.03
C LEU A 160 13.40 -20.40 -7.41
N LEU A 161 12.40 -21.16 -7.01
CA LEU A 161 11.21 -20.62 -6.34
C LEU A 161 11.56 -19.95 -5.01
N PHE A 162 12.47 -20.53 -4.24
CA PHE A 162 12.95 -19.93 -2.99
C PHE A 162 13.68 -18.60 -3.26
N LYS A 163 14.49 -18.52 -4.31
CA LYS A 163 15.15 -17.27 -4.75
C LYS A 163 14.11 -16.18 -5.04
N GLU A 164 13.11 -16.48 -5.86
CA GLU A 164 12.05 -15.52 -6.22
C GLU A 164 11.25 -15.10 -4.99
N ARG A 165 10.83 -16.04 -4.14
CA ARG A 165 10.16 -15.74 -2.88
C ARG A 165 11.00 -14.84 -1.98
N LYS A 166 12.29 -15.12 -1.84
CA LYS A 166 13.19 -14.32 -1.03
C LYS A 166 13.35 -12.91 -1.58
N ARG A 167 13.42 -12.75 -2.90
CA ARG A 167 13.46 -11.44 -3.56
C ARG A 167 12.20 -10.66 -3.26
N PHE A 168 11.02 -11.24 -3.46
CA PHE A 168 9.74 -10.62 -3.16
C PHE A 168 9.65 -10.17 -1.71
N THR A 169 9.95 -11.04 -0.75
CA THR A 169 9.84 -10.74 0.69
C THR A 169 10.97 -9.85 1.23
N SER A 170 12.04 -9.62 0.49
CA SER A 170 13.12 -8.74 0.91
C SER A 170 12.94 -7.29 0.50
N SER A 171 12.08 -7.01 -0.46
CA SER A 171 11.77 -5.66 -0.93
C SER A 171 10.37 -5.24 -0.47
N ALA A 172 10.29 -4.21 0.39
CA ALA A 172 9.02 -3.64 0.83
C ALA A 172 8.26 -3.02 -0.34
N ASN A 173 8.97 -2.34 -1.25
CA ASN A 173 8.37 -1.72 -2.42
C ASN A 173 7.74 -2.78 -3.34
N TYR A 174 8.44 -3.89 -3.58
CA TYR A 174 7.92 -4.97 -4.41
C TYR A 174 6.68 -5.62 -3.77
N MET A 175 6.69 -5.87 -2.46
CA MET A 175 5.52 -6.39 -1.75
C MET A 175 4.33 -5.43 -1.78
N MET A 176 4.57 -4.11 -1.58
CA MET A 176 3.50 -3.12 -1.53
C MET A 176 2.90 -2.81 -2.90
N ASN A 177 3.73 -2.69 -3.94
CA ASN A 177 3.22 -2.33 -5.26
C ASN A 177 2.64 -3.53 -6.02
N CYS A 178 3.27 -4.69 -5.91
CA CYS A 178 2.89 -5.86 -6.73
C CYS A 178 2.17 -6.97 -5.93
N GLY A 179 2.07 -6.87 -4.62
CA GLY A 179 1.43 -7.89 -3.77
C GLY A 179 0.31 -7.37 -2.88
N LEU A 180 -0.05 -6.08 -3.00
CA LEU A 180 -1.06 -5.44 -2.16
C LEU A 180 -2.46 -6.07 -2.38
N GLY A 181 -2.76 -6.52 -3.58
CA GLY A 181 -4.00 -7.22 -3.89
C GLY A 181 -4.25 -8.43 -2.99
N THR A 182 -3.21 -9.16 -2.59
CA THR A 182 -3.31 -10.26 -1.62
C THR A 182 -3.92 -9.82 -0.29
N VAL A 183 -3.53 -8.64 0.20
CA VAL A 183 -4.05 -8.08 1.45
C VAL A 183 -5.50 -7.65 1.26
N PHE A 184 -5.82 -6.97 0.15
CA PHE A 184 -7.20 -6.57 -0.13
C PHE A 184 -8.14 -7.76 -0.29
N ILE A 185 -7.73 -8.83 -0.96
CA ILE A 185 -8.50 -10.07 -1.06
C ILE A 185 -8.83 -10.63 0.33
N LEU A 186 -7.84 -10.68 1.24
CA LEU A 186 -8.05 -11.17 2.61
C LEU A 186 -8.94 -10.22 3.43
N VAL A 187 -8.76 -8.91 3.30
CA VAL A 187 -9.61 -7.90 3.97
C VAL A 187 -11.06 -8.04 3.51
N VAL A 188 -11.30 -8.17 2.21
CA VAL A 188 -12.64 -8.38 1.65
C VAL A 188 -13.23 -9.70 2.13
N ALA A 189 -12.43 -10.78 2.19
CA ALA A 189 -12.91 -12.06 2.72
C ALA A 189 -13.35 -11.93 4.18
N VAL A 190 -12.57 -11.25 5.04
CA VAL A 190 -12.93 -10.98 6.44
C VAL A 190 -14.17 -10.08 6.54
N ALA A 191 -14.25 -9.03 5.74
CA ALA A 191 -15.40 -8.13 5.72
C ALA A 191 -16.69 -8.85 5.33
N LEU A 192 -16.64 -9.76 4.37
CA LEU A 192 -17.77 -10.60 3.98
C LEU A 192 -18.17 -11.62 5.06
N ILE A 193 -17.22 -12.13 5.85
CA ILE A 193 -17.56 -13.00 6.99
C ILE A 193 -18.31 -12.23 8.07
N ILE A 194 -17.96 -10.96 8.30
CA ILE A 194 -18.54 -10.13 9.38
C ILE A 194 -19.89 -9.51 8.97
N GLY A 195 -19.99 -8.98 7.74
CA GLY A 195 -21.15 -8.23 7.25
C GLY A 195 -21.79 -8.77 5.99
N GLY A 196 -21.50 -10.03 5.64
CA GLY A 196 -21.92 -10.64 4.36
C GLY A 196 -23.41 -10.73 4.17
N ASP A 197 -24.18 -10.99 5.23
CA ASP A 197 -25.64 -11.11 5.16
C ASP A 197 -26.26 -9.77 4.69
N ALA A 198 -25.89 -8.65 5.32
CA ALA A 198 -26.39 -7.34 4.93
C ALA A 198 -25.93 -6.93 3.51
N PHE A 199 -24.70 -7.31 3.14
CA PHE A 199 -24.17 -7.05 1.80
C PHE A 199 -24.85 -7.93 0.75
N SER A 200 -25.13 -9.19 1.06
CA SER A 200 -25.88 -10.12 0.21
C SER A 200 -27.29 -9.61 -0.05
N GLU A 201 -28.01 -9.19 1.00
CA GLU A 201 -29.36 -8.61 0.86
C GLU A 201 -29.34 -7.37 -0.02
N ALA A 202 -28.39 -6.44 0.18
CA ALA A 202 -28.25 -5.24 -0.63
C ALA A 202 -27.97 -5.57 -2.11
N LEU A 203 -27.11 -6.53 -2.41
CA LEU A 203 -26.84 -6.98 -3.77
C LEU A 203 -28.06 -7.65 -4.41
N HIS A 204 -28.78 -8.48 -3.67
CA HIS A 204 -30.01 -9.13 -4.17
C HIS A 204 -31.11 -8.12 -4.44
N GLN A 205 -31.26 -7.05 -3.63
CA GLN A 205 -32.22 -5.99 -3.88
C GLN A 205 -31.91 -5.23 -5.18
N VAL A 206 -30.63 -4.97 -5.47
CA VAL A 206 -30.23 -4.20 -6.65
C VAL A 206 -30.18 -5.08 -7.91
N PHE A 207 -29.68 -6.29 -7.82
CA PHE A 207 -29.33 -7.13 -8.97
C PHE A 207 -30.08 -8.48 -9.05
N GLY A 208 -30.78 -8.87 -8.01
CA GLY A 208 -31.41 -10.20 -7.88
C GLY A 208 -32.56 -10.48 -8.86
N GLN A 209 -33.04 -9.46 -9.58
CA GLN A 209 -34.09 -9.63 -10.61
C GLN A 209 -33.55 -10.15 -11.95
N LYS A 210 -32.23 -10.23 -12.15
CA LYS A 210 -31.60 -10.70 -13.39
C LYS A 210 -30.76 -11.94 -13.12
N GLU A 211 -31.24 -13.10 -13.55
CA GLU A 211 -30.51 -14.36 -13.44
C GLU A 211 -29.09 -14.23 -14.01
N GLY A 212 -28.09 -14.73 -13.26
CA GLY A 212 -26.68 -14.73 -13.64
C GLY A 212 -25.94 -13.38 -13.51
N PHE A 213 -26.64 -12.24 -13.34
CA PHE A 213 -25.98 -10.95 -13.24
C PHE A 213 -25.21 -10.79 -11.91
N LEU A 214 -25.75 -11.32 -10.83
CA LEU A 214 -25.08 -11.36 -9.53
C LEU A 214 -23.76 -12.15 -9.61
N LEU A 215 -23.78 -13.34 -10.20
CA LEU A 215 -22.61 -14.17 -10.42
C LEU A 215 -21.55 -13.46 -11.25
N LEU A 216 -21.97 -12.75 -12.30
CA LEU A 216 -21.06 -11.98 -13.16
C LEU A 216 -20.34 -10.88 -12.37
N ILE A 217 -21.09 -10.08 -11.58
CA ILE A 217 -20.52 -9.00 -10.78
C ILE A 217 -19.55 -9.53 -9.72
N MET A 218 -19.94 -10.60 -9.03
CA MET A 218 -19.10 -11.23 -8.03
C MET A 218 -17.79 -11.77 -8.63
N THR A 219 -17.92 -12.48 -9.77
CA THR A 219 -16.75 -13.01 -10.48
C THR A 219 -15.84 -11.86 -10.95
N ALA A 220 -16.42 -10.82 -11.55
CA ALA A 220 -15.67 -9.64 -11.99
C ALA A 220 -14.97 -8.94 -10.82
N SER A 221 -15.61 -8.84 -9.66
CA SER A 221 -15.03 -8.24 -8.44
C SER A 221 -13.83 -9.04 -7.93
N VAL A 222 -13.94 -10.37 -7.83
CA VAL A 222 -12.83 -11.24 -7.39
C VAL A 222 -11.68 -11.21 -8.39
N VAL A 223 -11.98 -11.24 -9.68
CA VAL A 223 -10.99 -11.12 -10.75
C VAL A 223 -10.27 -9.77 -10.67
N THR A 224 -11.00 -8.67 -10.50
CA THR A 224 -10.42 -7.32 -10.37
C THR A 224 -9.49 -7.22 -9.16
N LEU A 225 -9.89 -7.75 -8.00
CA LEU A 225 -9.02 -7.81 -6.82
C LEU A 225 -7.76 -8.65 -7.06
N SER A 226 -7.88 -9.75 -7.81
CA SER A 226 -6.75 -10.60 -8.16
C SER A 226 -5.77 -9.91 -9.11
N CYS A 227 -6.26 -9.04 -10.02
CA CYS A 227 -5.43 -8.24 -10.93
C CYS A 227 -4.59 -7.18 -10.22
N MET A 228 -4.93 -6.80 -8.98
CA MET A 228 -4.10 -5.88 -8.18
C MET A 228 -2.76 -6.49 -7.79
N ASN A 229 -2.57 -7.79 -7.99
CA ASN A 229 -1.28 -8.45 -7.85
C ASN A 229 -0.60 -8.52 -9.23
N ASP A 230 0.56 -7.91 -9.33
CA ASP A 230 1.36 -7.86 -10.57
C ASP A 230 2.82 -8.23 -10.32
N ILE A 231 3.01 -9.41 -9.69
CA ILE A 231 4.34 -9.88 -9.24
C ILE A 231 5.27 -10.20 -10.42
N THR A 232 4.72 -10.67 -11.54
CA THR A 232 5.52 -11.09 -12.70
C THR A 232 5.98 -9.92 -13.57
N ALA A 233 5.23 -8.80 -13.60
CA ALA A 233 5.54 -7.67 -14.47
C ALA A 233 6.93 -7.06 -14.25
N PRO A 234 7.42 -6.82 -13.03
CA PRO A 234 8.78 -6.32 -12.82
C PRO A 234 9.82 -7.43 -12.62
N SER A 235 9.41 -8.70 -12.61
CA SER A 235 10.26 -9.81 -12.10
C SER A 235 11.56 -10.06 -12.86
N VAL A 236 11.60 -9.80 -14.19
CA VAL A 236 12.81 -9.91 -15.01
C VAL A 236 13.66 -8.65 -14.83
N SER A 237 13.04 -7.47 -14.90
CA SER A 237 13.73 -6.18 -14.72
C SER A 237 14.39 -6.09 -13.34
N LEU A 238 13.78 -6.63 -12.30
CA LEU A 238 14.36 -6.70 -10.96
C LEU A 238 15.64 -7.56 -10.85
N GLU A 239 15.95 -8.42 -11.84
CA GLU A 239 17.27 -9.08 -11.89
C GLU A 239 18.38 -8.04 -12.09
N GLY A 240 18.11 -6.98 -12.87
CA GLY A 240 19.03 -5.88 -13.09
C GLY A 240 20.41 -6.36 -13.52
N LYS A 241 21.43 -5.74 -12.98
CA LYS A 241 22.85 -6.06 -13.26
C LYS A 241 23.26 -7.48 -12.84
N SER A 242 22.44 -8.22 -12.08
CA SER A 242 22.72 -9.61 -11.69
C SER A 242 22.19 -10.66 -12.67
N MET A 243 21.55 -10.23 -13.77
CA MET A 243 20.99 -11.13 -14.80
C MET A 243 22.04 -12.07 -15.41
N TRP A 244 23.28 -11.58 -15.58
CA TRP A 244 24.39 -12.38 -16.09
C TRP A 244 24.67 -13.65 -15.27
N LEU A 245 24.42 -13.59 -13.95
CA LEU A 245 24.62 -14.73 -13.06
C LEU A 245 23.67 -15.88 -13.41
N LEU A 246 22.41 -15.58 -13.71
CA LEU A 246 21.46 -16.60 -14.15
C LEU A 246 21.83 -17.18 -15.52
N GLN A 247 22.34 -16.34 -16.42
CA GLN A 247 22.77 -16.75 -17.76
C GLN A 247 24.04 -17.60 -17.73
N SER A 248 24.91 -17.43 -16.73
CA SER A 248 26.13 -18.21 -16.56
C SER A 248 25.91 -19.58 -15.93
N LEU A 249 24.76 -19.80 -15.30
CA LEU A 249 24.44 -21.10 -14.70
C LEU A 249 23.87 -22.07 -15.74
N PRO A 250 24.19 -23.37 -15.65
CA PRO A 250 23.66 -24.40 -16.55
C PRO A 250 22.20 -24.74 -16.17
N VAL A 251 21.33 -23.73 -16.25
CA VAL A 251 19.91 -23.81 -15.89
C VAL A 251 19.07 -23.52 -17.11
N ASP A 252 18.09 -24.38 -17.36
CA ASP A 252 17.11 -24.14 -18.42
C ASP A 252 16.37 -22.83 -18.19
N PRO A 253 16.37 -21.86 -19.13
CA PRO A 253 15.65 -20.60 -19.01
C PRO A 253 14.17 -20.76 -18.68
N TRP A 254 13.52 -21.77 -19.20
CA TRP A 254 12.11 -22.07 -18.91
C TRP A 254 11.87 -22.35 -17.43
N LYS A 255 12.77 -23.02 -16.74
CA LYS A 255 12.65 -23.26 -15.30
C LYS A 255 12.75 -21.97 -14.50
N VAL A 256 13.57 -21.02 -14.95
CA VAL A 256 13.68 -19.70 -14.33
C VAL A 256 12.37 -18.90 -14.50
N LEU A 257 11.82 -18.87 -15.72
CA LEU A 257 10.56 -18.18 -16.01
C LEU A 257 9.39 -18.83 -15.26
N TRP A 258 9.35 -20.16 -15.24
CA TRP A 258 8.34 -20.92 -14.51
C TRP A 258 8.37 -20.64 -12.99
N ALA A 259 9.52 -20.44 -12.40
CA ALA A 259 9.63 -20.09 -10.99
C ALA A 259 8.99 -18.73 -10.68
N LYS A 260 9.07 -17.76 -11.61
CA LYS A 260 8.44 -16.43 -11.50
C LYS A 260 6.92 -16.54 -11.59
N ILE A 261 6.41 -17.29 -12.58
CA ILE A 261 4.97 -17.56 -12.74
C ILE A 261 4.41 -18.28 -11.50
N ARG A 262 5.10 -19.31 -11.01
CA ARG A 262 4.67 -20.06 -9.80
C ARG A 262 4.59 -19.17 -8.56
N LEU A 263 5.52 -18.21 -8.41
CA LEU A 263 5.47 -17.29 -7.27
C LEU A 263 4.21 -16.45 -7.31
N HIS A 264 3.91 -15.82 -8.46
CA HIS A 264 2.69 -15.04 -8.66
C HIS A 264 1.45 -15.90 -8.39
N TRP A 265 1.43 -17.09 -8.96
CA TRP A 265 0.30 -18.01 -8.82
C TRP A 265 0.04 -18.39 -7.36
N TYR A 266 1.07 -18.78 -6.59
CA TYR A 266 0.89 -19.12 -5.18
C TYR A 266 0.43 -17.94 -4.33
N ILE A 267 1.02 -16.76 -4.52
CA ILE A 267 0.69 -15.58 -3.71
C ILE A 267 -0.73 -15.08 -4.00
N THR A 268 -1.19 -15.17 -5.25
CA THR A 268 -2.51 -14.66 -5.64
C THR A 268 -3.60 -15.73 -5.49
N SER A 269 -3.36 -16.97 -5.88
CA SER A 269 -4.41 -18.01 -5.89
C SER A 269 -4.82 -18.43 -4.49
N ILE A 270 -3.87 -18.54 -3.53
CA ILE A 270 -4.23 -19.01 -2.18
C ILE A 270 -5.25 -18.08 -1.49
N PRO A 271 -5.03 -16.76 -1.42
CA PRO A 271 -6.02 -15.84 -0.85
C PRO A 271 -7.31 -15.78 -1.68
N SER A 272 -7.20 -15.85 -3.01
CA SER A 272 -8.37 -15.85 -3.90
C SER A 272 -9.27 -17.08 -3.66
N ILE A 273 -8.69 -18.24 -3.44
CA ILE A 273 -9.46 -19.46 -3.09
C ILE A 273 -10.19 -19.27 -1.74
N VAL A 274 -9.54 -18.63 -0.76
CA VAL A 274 -10.19 -18.31 0.52
C VAL A 274 -11.39 -17.40 0.29
N LEU A 275 -11.24 -16.34 -0.49
CA LEU A 275 -12.34 -15.43 -0.82
C LEU A 275 -13.47 -16.15 -1.59
N LEU A 276 -13.14 -17.00 -2.56
CA LEU A 276 -14.11 -17.76 -3.33
C LEU A 276 -14.93 -18.71 -2.44
N LEU A 277 -14.28 -19.33 -1.44
CA LEU A 277 -14.97 -20.15 -0.44
C LEU A 277 -15.92 -19.32 0.42
N VAL A 278 -15.46 -18.14 0.88
CA VAL A 278 -16.31 -17.21 1.64
C VAL A 278 -17.51 -16.79 0.80
N CYS A 279 -17.31 -16.43 -0.46
CA CYS A 279 -18.40 -16.06 -1.38
C CYS A 279 -19.43 -17.20 -1.52
N LYS A 280 -18.97 -18.46 -1.63
CA LYS A 280 -19.88 -19.61 -1.71
C LYS A 280 -20.84 -19.68 -0.53
N PHE A 281 -20.32 -19.51 0.69
CA PHE A 281 -21.12 -19.64 1.91
C PHE A 281 -21.99 -18.42 2.18
N VAL A 282 -21.46 -17.22 1.98
CA VAL A 282 -22.17 -15.94 2.25
C VAL A 282 -23.32 -15.72 1.26
N PHE A 283 -23.09 -16.02 -0.02
CA PHE A 283 -24.11 -15.76 -1.07
C PHE A 283 -24.93 -17.00 -1.42
N GLY A 284 -24.68 -18.14 -0.77
CA GLY A 284 -25.42 -19.38 -1.03
C GLY A 284 -25.30 -19.90 -2.46
N LEU A 285 -24.15 -19.69 -3.13
CA LEU A 285 -23.93 -20.04 -4.52
C LEU A 285 -24.08 -21.54 -4.74
N ASP A 286 -24.79 -21.92 -5.83
CA ASP A 286 -24.86 -23.30 -6.25
C ASP A 286 -23.45 -23.84 -6.63
N SER A 287 -23.30 -25.16 -6.58
CA SER A 287 -22.01 -25.80 -6.84
C SER A 287 -21.49 -25.53 -8.24
N LEU A 288 -22.38 -25.43 -9.23
CA LEU A 288 -22.01 -25.10 -10.62
C LEU A 288 -21.57 -23.65 -10.75
N GLU A 289 -22.32 -22.72 -10.17
CA GLU A 289 -22.00 -21.29 -10.16
C GLU A 289 -20.64 -21.03 -9.52
N TRP A 290 -20.41 -21.64 -8.36
CA TRP A 290 -19.14 -21.55 -7.68
C TRP A 290 -17.99 -22.13 -8.49
N LEU A 291 -18.20 -23.27 -9.17
CA LEU A 291 -17.19 -23.89 -10.03
C LEU A 291 -16.82 -23.00 -11.21
N VAL A 292 -17.79 -22.34 -11.84
CA VAL A 292 -17.58 -21.39 -12.92
C VAL A 292 -16.76 -20.19 -12.42
N MET A 293 -17.17 -19.60 -11.30
CA MET A 293 -16.47 -18.47 -10.68
C MET A 293 -15.02 -18.84 -10.30
N PHE A 294 -14.82 -20.03 -9.75
CA PHE A 294 -13.50 -20.59 -9.41
C PHE A 294 -12.65 -20.76 -10.67
N ALA A 295 -13.17 -21.43 -11.71
CA ALA A 295 -12.44 -21.69 -12.94
C ALA A 295 -12.02 -20.39 -13.64
N VAL A 296 -12.95 -19.44 -13.79
CA VAL A 296 -12.67 -18.14 -14.39
C VAL A 296 -11.59 -17.38 -13.63
N THR A 297 -11.69 -17.34 -12.29
CA THR A 297 -10.70 -16.63 -11.45
C THR A 297 -9.32 -17.27 -11.58
N ILE A 298 -9.19 -18.59 -11.49
CA ILE A 298 -7.89 -19.25 -11.58
C ILE A 298 -7.27 -19.12 -12.97
N LEU A 299 -8.07 -19.28 -14.04
CA LEU A 299 -7.58 -19.07 -15.42
C LEU A 299 -7.10 -17.63 -15.62
N PHE A 300 -7.83 -16.67 -15.05
CA PHE A 300 -7.43 -15.27 -15.17
C PHE A 300 -6.15 -14.95 -14.38
N ILE A 301 -5.97 -15.50 -13.18
CA ILE A 301 -4.71 -15.38 -12.43
C ILE A 301 -3.53 -15.96 -13.24
N MET A 302 -3.72 -17.11 -13.88
CA MET A 302 -2.68 -17.69 -14.75
C MET A 302 -2.37 -16.78 -15.94
N PHE A 303 -3.40 -16.30 -16.62
CA PHE A 303 -3.26 -15.38 -17.73
C PHE A 303 -2.47 -14.11 -17.32
N MET A 304 -2.82 -13.48 -16.20
CA MET A 304 -2.12 -12.29 -15.71
C MET A 304 -0.67 -12.55 -15.34
N ALA A 305 -0.38 -13.72 -14.77
CA ALA A 305 0.99 -14.12 -14.47
C ALA A 305 1.86 -14.24 -15.74
N GLU A 306 1.32 -14.83 -16.78
CA GLU A 306 2.02 -15.00 -18.07
C GLU A 306 2.10 -13.66 -18.81
N PHE A 307 1.01 -12.91 -18.88
CA PHE A 307 0.94 -11.62 -19.53
C PHE A 307 1.95 -10.62 -18.95
N GLY A 308 1.97 -10.46 -17.63
CA GLY A 308 2.93 -9.58 -16.93
C GLY A 308 4.38 -9.99 -17.21
N LEU A 309 4.69 -11.29 -17.20
CA LEU A 309 6.01 -11.80 -17.54
C LEU A 309 6.41 -11.50 -18.99
N ILE A 310 5.51 -11.74 -19.96
CA ILE A 310 5.75 -11.46 -21.38
C ILE A 310 6.00 -9.97 -21.59
N MET A 311 5.20 -9.10 -21.01
CA MET A 311 5.38 -7.65 -21.13
C MET A 311 6.75 -7.20 -20.60
N ASN A 312 7.20 -7.79 -19.49
CA ASN A 312 8.52 -7.48 -18.93
C ASN A 312 9.68 -8.06 -19.76
N LEU A 313 9.49 -9.22 -20.41
CA LEU A 313 10.48 -9.80 -21.31
C LEU A 313 10.64 -9.01 -22.62
N LEU A 314 9.57 -8.37 -23.10
CA LEU A 314 9.61 -7.55 -24.32
C LEU A 314 10.42 -6.26 -24.13
N LYS A 315 10.36 -5.66 -22.93
CA LYS A 315 11.09 -4.42 -22.62
C LYS A 315 11.65 -4.46 -21.20
N PRO A 316 12.67 -5.31 -20.93
CA PRO A 316 13.25 -5.38 -19.59
C PRO A 316 14.09 -4.11 -19.30
N ASN A 317 13.85 -3.48 -18.18
CA ASN A 317 14.71 -2.41 -17.68
C ASN A 317 15.73 -3.01 -16.71
N LEU A 318 16.97 -3.19 -17.15
CA LEU A 318 18.05 -3.81 -16.36
C LEU A 318 19.00 -2.78 -15.71
N ASP A 319 18.97 -1.52 -16.18
CA ASP A 319 19.89 -0.44 -15.74
C ASP A 319 19.21 0.54 -14.76
N TRP A 320 18.61 -0.01 -13.72
CA TRP A 320 17.99 0.82 -12.68
C TRP A 320 18.92 1.04 -11.48
N THR A 321 18.78 2.20 -10.85
CA THR A 321 19.51 2.57 -9.63
C THR A 321 18.65 2.40 -8.38
N ASN A 322 17.32 2.39 -8.54
CA ASN A 322 16.35 2.21 -7.47
C ASN A 322 15.31 1.15 -7.89
N GLU A 323 14.99 0.23 -7.00
CA GLU A 323 14.01 -0.84 -7.23
C GLU A 323 12.58 -0.34 -7.56
N VAL A 324 12.28 0.92 -7.27
CA VAL A 324 10.98 1.53 -7.63
C VAL A 324 10.83 1.75 -9.15
N ILE A 325 11.95 1.91 -9.88
CA ILE A 325 11.92 2.21 -11.32
C ILE A 325 11.37 1.04 -12.15
N PRO A 326 11.76 -0.24 -11.91
CA PRO A 326 11.21 -1.37 -12.64
C PRO A 326 9.85 -1.85 -12.11
N ILE A 327 9.43 -1.44 -10.93
CA ILE A 327 8.14 -1.74 -10.28
C ILE A 327 7.07 -0.74 -10.72
#